data_ae3f0a700aebd73bf6f0d49fd9fb8fd8
#
_entry.id   ae3f0a700aebd73bf6f0d49fd9fb8fd8
#
_cell.length_a   1.000
_cell.length_b   1.000
_cell.length_c   1.000
_cell.angle_alpha   90.00
_cell.angle_beta   90.00
_cell.angle_gamma   90.00
#
_symmetry.space_group_name_H-M   'P 1'
#
loop_
_entity.id
_entity.type
_entity.pdbx_description
1 polymer ?
#
loop_
_entity_poly.entity_id
_entity_poly.type
_entity_poly.pdbx_seq_one_letter_code
_entity_poly.pdbx_strand_id
1 'polypeptide(L)'
;MSERADLDRTMRQMWARSGSSHDRVVRILRYGLPLVIGAIAAVLVFSPFTQRAEISFLLAKDKVDMASERMKVTRAEYRGQDAKGQPFALLAGSAVQKSSAEPIVRMTDLSGAIRLADGPATIVARDGAYNMETEKVAVPGMVQVRSANGYRLDASNVAVDLKTRTLTGTGGVNGALNIGQFSANALSADLDKRIVRLEGNARLRINQGAIE
;
A
#
# COMPACT_ATOMS: atom_id res chain seq x y z
N MET A 1 -64.09 -0.29 45.41
CA MET A 1 -63.37 0.15 44.17
C MET A 1 -62.22 1.09 44.50
N SER A 2 -61.44 0.88 45.55
CA SER A 2 -60.44 1.86 46.01
C SER A 2 -59.03 1.31 46.21
N GLU A 3 -58.80 0.04 46.39
CA GLU A 3 -57.47 -0.49 46.70
C GLU A 3 -56.47 -0.42 45.56
N ARG A 4 -56.89 -0.62 44.30
CA ARG A 4 -56.01 -0.49 43.16
C ARG A 4 -55.60 0.96 42.89
N ALA A 5 -56.52 1.90 43.12
CA ALA A 5 -56.23 3.32 42.92
C ALA A 5 -55.29 3.89 44.00
N ASP A 6 -55.32 3.35 45.20
CA ASP A 6 -54.43 3.72 46.31
C ASP A 6 -53.01 3.11 46.15
N LEU A 7 -52.90 1.90 45.61
CA LEU A 7 -51.62 1.30 45.24
C LEU A 7 -50.92 2.08 44.09
N ASP A 8 -51.68 2.54 43.09
CA ASP A 8 -51.14 3.33 42.02
C ASP A 8 -50.69 4.72 42.47
N ARG A 9 -51.40 5.32 43.42
CA ARG A 9 -51.04 6.59 44.07
C ARG A 9 -49.76 6.46 44.89
N THR A 10 -49.64 5.40 45.71
CA THR A 10 -48.46 5.20 46.54
C THR A 10 -47.20 4.90 45.68
N MET A 11 -47.34 4.14 44.58
CA MET A 11 -46.24 3.92 43.67
C MET A 11 -45.78 5.19 42.98
N ARG A 12 -46.70 6.05 42.51
CA ARG A 12 -46.35 7.35 41.91
C ARG A 12 -45.75 8.32 42.92
N GLN A 13 -46.18 8.29 44.18
CA GLN A 13 -45.60 9.11 45.26
C GLN A 13 -44.21 8.65 45.68
N MET A 14 -43.89 7.35 45.62
CA MET A 14 -42.56 6.81 45.87
C MET A 14 -41.59 7.15 44.73
N TRP A 15 -42.09 7.24 43.50
CA TRP A 15 -41.32 7.71 42.36
C TRP A 15 -40.99 9.20 42.40
N ALA A 16 -41.86 10.00 42.99
CA ALA A 16 -41.71 11.46 43.10
C ALA A 16 -40.92 11.94 44.33
N ARG A 17 -40.44 11.02 45.19
CA ARG A 17 -39.60 11.41 46.33
C ARG A 17 -38.23 11.85 45.88
N SER A 18 -37.86 13.08 46.20
CA SER A 18 -36.52 13.59 46.02
C SER A 18 -35.47 12.70 46.74
N GLY A 19 -34.50 12.20 46.00
CA GLY A 19 -33.46 11.24 46.51
C GLY A 19 -33.71 9.80 46.16
N SER A 20 -34.71 9.44 45.34
CA SER A 20 -34.96 8.08 44.87
C SER A 20 -33.82 7.59 43.95
N SER A 21 -33.74 6.26 43.77
CA SER A 21 -32.76 5.64 42.84
C SER A 21 -32.86 6.23 41.41
N HIS A 22 -34.04 6.71 41.03
CA HIS A 22 -34.30 7.39 39.76
C HIS A 22 -33.54 8.72 39.64
N ASP A 23 -33.52 9.53 40.70
CA ASP A 23 -32.76 10.79 40.75
C ASP A 23 -31.24 10.57 40.61
N ARG A 24 -30.74 9.47 41.16
CA ARG A 24 -29.34 9.08 40.99
C ARG A 24 -29.03 8.69 39.53
N VAL A 25 -29.92 7.90 38.93
CA VAL A 25 -29.76 7.50 37.51
C VAL A 25 -29.84 8.71 36.60
N VAL A 26 -30.81 9.60 36.80
CA VAL A 26 -30.94 10.84 36.02
C VAL A 26 -29.73 11.75 36.18
N ARG A 27 -29.20 11.87 37.42
CA ARG A 27 -27.99 12.66 37.67
C ARG A 27 -26.75 12.05 37.00
N ILE A 28 -26.60 10.73 37.06
CA ILE A 28 -25.50 10.01 36.39
C ILE A 28 -25.64 10.15 34.86
N LEU A 29 -26.86 10.00 34.31
CA LEU A 29 -27.10 10.18 32.87
C LEU A 29 -26.85 11.61 32.41
N ARG A 30 -27.26 12.62 33.23
CA ARG A 30 -27.11 14.04 32.89
C ARG A 30 -25.66 14.46 32.71
N TYR A 31 -24.75 13.89 33.47
CA TYR A 31 -23.30 14.18 33.37
C TYR A 31 -22.52 13.09 32.60
N GLY A 32 -22.93 11.85 32.75
CA GLY A 32 -22.28 10.73 32.09
C GLY A 32 -22.50 10.70 30.58
N LEU A 33 -23.71 10.98 30.12
CA LEU A 33 -24.05 10.96 28.71
C LEU A 33 -23.26 11.99 27.89
N PRO A 34 -23.18 13.29 28.29
CA PRO A 34 -22.33 14.26 27.58
C PRO A 34 -20.86 13.90 27.61
N LEU A 35 -20.36 13.28 28.69
CA LEU A 35 -18.97 12.86 28.81
C LEU A 35 -18.65 11.71 27.85
N VAL A 36 -19.55 10.72 27.75
CA VAL A 36 -19.41 9.62 26.79
C VAL A 36 -19.49 10.11 25.35
N ILE A 37 -20.44 11.00 25.04
CA ILE A 37 -20.57 11.62 23.73
C ILE A 37 -19.30 12.43 23.39
N GLY A 38 -18.79 13.21 24.35
CA GLY A 38 -17.55 13.97 24.19
C GLY A 38 -16.33 13.07 23.95
N ALA A 39 -16.24 11.95 24.66
CA ALA A 39 -15.18 10.98 24.46
C ALA A 39 -15.26 10.30 23.08
N ILE A 40 -16.45 9.91 22.64
CA ILE A 40 -16.66 9.33 21.30
C ILE A 40 -16.37 10.38 20.22
N ALA A 41 -16.81 11.62 20.40
CA ALA A 41 -16.52 12.71 19.47
C ALA A 41 -15.01 13.00 19.41
N ALA A 42 -14.32 13.00 20.55
CA ALA A 42 -12.87 13.13 20.60
C ALA A 42 -12.17 11.98 19.83
N VAL A 43 -12.59 10.73 20.06
CA VAL A 43 -12.05 9.58 19.30
C VAL A 43 -12.30 9.71 17.81
N LEU A 44 -13.49 10.15 17.39
CA LEU A 44 -13.82 10.36 15.97
C LEU A 44 -13.05 11.53 15.33
N VAL A 45 -12.79 12.59 16.09
CA VAL A 45 -11.99 13.74 15.60
C VAL A 45 -10.51 13.39 15.54
N PHE A 46 -10.00 12.63 16.50
CA PHE A 46 -8.58 12.24 16.52
C PHE A 46 -8.27 10.97 15.73
N SER A 47 -9.28 10.11 15.43
CA SER A 47 -9.11 8.89 14.63
C SER A 47 -8.54 9.14 13.22
N PRO A 48 -8.95 10.17 12.44
CA PRO A 48 -8.33 10.42 11.15
C PRO A 48 -6.89 10.91 11.24
N PHE A 49 -6.45 11.42 12.40
CA PHE A 49 -5.04 11.78 12.61
C PHE A 49 -4.17 10.58 12.98
N THR A 50 -4.77 9.47 13.43
CA THR A 50 -4.07 8.21 13.69
C THR A 50 -4.13 7.24 12.52
N GLN A 51 -5.08 7.41 11.60
CA GLN A 51 -5.16 6.69 10.32
C GLN A 51 -4.55 7.53 9.18
N ARG A 52 -3.41 8.14 9.41
CA ARG A 52 -2.48 8.22 8.30
C ARG A 52 -2.19 6.77 8.00
N ALA A 53 -2.61 6.30 6.81
CA ALA A 53 -1.97 5.17 6.20
C ALA A 53 -0.49 5.51 6.28
N GLU A 54 0.14 5.06 7.34
CA GLU A 54 1.59 5.06 7.41
C GLU A 54 1.97 4.18 6.25
N ILE A 55 2.40 4.86 5.18
CA ILE A 55 3.43 4.31 4.33
C ILE A 55 4.57 4.10 5.30
N SER A 56 4.45 3.03 6.07
CA SER A 56 5.45 2.64 7.04
C SER A 56 6.62 2.14 6.22
N PHE A 57 7.47 3.10 5.87
CA PHE A 57 8.85 2.79 5.61
C PHE A 57 9.39 2.25 6.93
N LEU A 58 9.18 0.96 7.17
CA LEU A 58 9.82 0.23 8.25
C LEU A 58 11.31 0.16 7.91
N LEU A 59 11.95 1.28 8.20
CA LEU A 59 13.39 1.32 8.32
C LEU A 59 13.73 0.37 9.47
N ALA A 60 14.24 -0.80 9.15
CA ALA A 60 14.87 -1.65 10.15
C ALA A 60 15.90 -0.76 10.89
N LYS A 61 15.64 -0.48 12.15
CA LYS A 61 16.33 0.52 12.97
C LYS A 61 17.82 0.18 13.26
N ASP A 62 18.28 -0.91 12.66
CA ASP A 62 19.64 -1.39 12.81
C ASP A 62 20.51 -0.86 11.67
N LYS A 63 21.28 0.18 12.02
CA LYS A 63 22.34 0.83 11.24
C LYS A 63 21.91 1.89 10.24
N VAL A 64 21.46 3.02 10.76
CA VAL A 64 21.58 4.30 10.07
C VAL A 64 22.96 4.89 10.38
N ASP A 65 23.91 4.66 9.51
CA ASP A 65 25.18 5.41 9.57
C ASP A 65 24.94 6.82 9.03
N MET A 66 24.68 7.76 9.94
CA MET A 66 24.63 9.18 9.62
C MET A 66 26.06 9.73 9.54
N ALA A 67 26.75 9.48 8.44
CA ALA A 67 27.87 10.33 8.06
C ALA A 67 27.30 11.64 7.54
N SER A 68 27.80 12.78 7.99
CA SER A 68 27.27 14.15 7.97
C SER A 68 26.74 14.71 6.64
N GLU A 69 26.09 13.99 5.79
CA GLU A 69 25.36 14.39 4.57
C GLU A 69 24.89 13.19 3.72
N ARG A 70 24.98 11.97 4.26
CA ARG A 70 24.58 10.76 3.52
C ARG A 70 23.64 9.92 4.35
N MET A 71 22.44 9.71 3.85
CA MET A 71 21.54 8.68 4.39
C MET A 71 21.83 7.36 3.66
N LYS A 72 22.27 6.35 4.39
CA LYS A 72 22.45 4.99 3.88
C LYS A 72 21.60 4.03 4.68
N VAL A 73 20.75 3.30 3.98
CA VAL A 73 19.93 2.24 4.55
C VAL A 73 20.42 0.92 3.96
N THR A 74 20.71 -0.04 4.81
CA THR A 74 21.03 -1.42 4.43
C THR A 74 19.78 -2.26 4.64
N ARG A 75 19.36 -3.05 3.66
CA ARG A 75 18.13 -3.83 3.66
C ARG A 75 16.88 -2.95 3.82
N ALA A 76 16.67 -2.03 2.90
CA ALA A 76 15.43 -1.28 2.84
C ALA A 76 14.29 -2.20 2.40
N GLU A 77 13.20 -2.19 3.16
CA GLU A 77 11.99 -2.95 2.82
C GLU A 77 10.78 -2.01 2.80
N TYR A 78 9.98 -2.11 1.74
CA TYR A 78 8.72 -1.42 1.59
C TYR A 78 7.61 -2.43 1.38
N ARG A 79 6.57 -2.39 2.20
CA ARG A 79 5.39 -3.25 2.07
C ARG A 79 4.16 -2.40 1.84
N GLY A 80 3.27 -2.89 0.99
CA GLY A 80 2.03 -2.20 0.66
C GLY A 80 0.97 -3.15 0.11
N GLN A 81 -0.11 -2.56 -0.34
CA GLN A 81 -1.16 -3.25 -1.07
C GLN A 81 -1.44 -2.49 -2.36
N ASP A 82 -1.76 -3.22 -3.42
CA ASP A 82 -2.19 -2.63 -4.67
C ASP A 82 -3.64 -2.14 -4.58
N ALA A 83 -4.15 -1.54 -5.66
CA ALA A 83 -5.53 -1.05 -5.74
C ALA A 83 -6.60 -2.16 -5.56
N LYS A 84 -6.21 -3.43 -5.60
CA LYS A 84 -7.08 -4.59 -5.35
C LYS A 84 -6.90 -5.19 -3.95
N GLY A 85 -6.08 -4.56 -3.09
CA GLY A 85 -5.75 -5.09 -1.77
C GLY A 85 -4.74 -6.25 -1.81
N GLN A 86 -4.08 -6.51 -2.94
CA GLN A 86 -3.09 -7.57 -3.05
C GLN A 86 -1.79 -7.11 -2.40
N PRO A 87 -1.24 -7.88 -1.44
CA PRO A 87 -0.04 -7.47 -0.75
C PRO A 87 1.17 -7.57 -1.66
N PHE A 88 2.05 -6.58 -1.56
CA PHE A 88 3.35 -6.60 -2.21
C PHE A 88 4.46 -6.18 -1.23
N ALA A 89 5.66 -6.63 -1.50
CA ALA A 89 6.87 -6.24 -0.79
C ALA A 89 7.95 -5.88 -1.80
N LEU A 90 8.65 -4.79 -1.54
CA LEU A 90 9.84 -4.37 -2.29
C LEU A 90 11.02 -4.35 -1.34
N LEU A 91 12.12 -4.91 -1.75
CA LEU A 91 13.36 -4.95 -0.99
C LEU A 91 14.49 -4.34 -1.83
N ALA A 92 15.37 -3.63 -1.16
CA ALA A 92 16.64 -3.21 -1.72
C ALA A 92 17.78 -3.64 -0.77
N GLY A 93 18.84 -4.20 -1.30
CA GLY A 93 20.04 -4.55 -0.52
C GLY A 93 20.66 -3.31 0.11
N SER A 94 20.66 -2.18 -0.62
CA SER A 94 20.98 -0.87 -0.06
C SER A 94 20.17 0.25 -0.74
N ALA A 95 19.93 1.32 0.01
CA ALA A 95 19.37 2.58 -0.49
C ALA A 95 20.21 3.75 0.04
N VAL A 96 20.73 4.58 -0.85
CA VAL A 96 21.66 5.66 -0.52
C VAL A 96 21.18 6.97 -1.16
N GLN A 97 21.01 7.99 -0.34
CA GLN A 97 20.90 9.38 -0.78
C GLN A 97 22.22 10.09 -0.49
N LYS A 98 22.87 10.60 -1.52
CA LYS A 98 24.22 11.19 -1.38
C LYS A 98 24.22 12.54 -0.67
N SER A 99 23.15 13.31 -0.81
CA SER A 99 23.00 14.63 -0.21
C SER A 99 21.52 14.96 -0.05
N SER A 100 21.17 15.75 0.94
CA SER A 100 19.81 16.28 1.10
C SER A 100 19.40 17.24 -0.03
N ALA A 101 20.37 17.82 -0.73
CA ALA A 101 20.15 18.67 -1.90
C ALA A 101 19.90 17.86 -3.19
N GLU A 102 20.26 16.58 -3.22
CA GLU A 102 19.99 15.68 -4.37
C GLU A 102 18.78 14.79 -4.02
N PRO A 103 17.59 14.98 -4.63
CA PRO A 103 16.38 14.24 -4.32
C PRO A 103 16.39 12.82 -4.92
N ILE A 104 17.56 12.22 -5.10
CA ILE A 104 17.73 10.92 -5.74
C ILE A 104 18.23 9.88 -4.74
N VAL A 105 17.43 8.83 -4.55
CA VAL A 105 17.80 7.64 -3.78
C VAL A 105 18.29 6.57 -4.76
N ARG A 106 19.55 6.19 -4.65
CA ARG A 106 20.15 5.09 -5.42
C ARG A 106 19.97 3.79 -4.64
N MET A 107 19.49 2.78 -5.33
CA MET A 107 19.18 1.47 -4.73
C MET A 107 19.94 0.39 -5.47
N THR A 108 20.37 -0.64 -4.74
CA THR A 108 21.02 -1.84 -5.31
C THR A 108 20.30 -3.09 -4.86
N ASP A 109 20.45 -4.17 -5.62
CA ASP A 109 19.87 -5.49 -5.34
C ASP A 109 18.37 -5.41 -5.08
N LEU A 110 17.66 -4.86 -6.07
CA LEU A 110 16.22 -4.68 -6.00
C LEU A 110 15.49 -5.99 -6.22
N SER A 111 14.57 -6.30 -5.33
CA SER A 111 13.62 -7.40 -5.52
C SER A 111 12.24 -6.99 -5.09
N GLY A 112 11.24 -7.48 -5.80
CA GLY A 112 9.84 -7.26 -5.48
C GLY A 112 9.07 -8.57 -5.51
N ALA A 113 8.11 -8.72 -4.63
CA ALA A 113 7.17 -9.82 -4.62
C ALA A 113 5.75 -9.27 -4.51
N ILE A 114 4.87 -9.74 -5.37
CA ILE A 114 3.44 -9.41 -5.34
C ILE A 114 2.64 -10.70 -5.40
N ARG A 115 1.57 -10.77 -4.62
CA ARG A 115 0.62 -11.88 -4.68
C ARG A 115 -0.51 -11.51 -5.61
N LEU A 116 -0.48 -12.03 -6.83
CA LEU A 116 -1.54 -11.88 -7.80
C LEU A 116 -2.63 -12.94 -7.58
N ALA A 117 -3.80 -12.75 -8.20
CA ALA A 117 -4.89 -13.74 -8.17
C ALA A 117 -4.44 -15.10 -8.73
N ASP A 118 -3.59 -15.07 -9.74
CA ASP A 118 -3.08 -16.25 -10.45
C ASP A 118 -1.79 -16.82 -9.83
N GLY A 119 -1.38 -16.35 -8.67
CA GLY A 119 -0.19 -16.80 -7.95
C GLY A 119 0.86 -15.71 -7.72
N PRO A 120 1.94 -16.02 -7.01
CA PRO A 120 2.98 -15.04 -6.73
C PRO A 120 3.77 -14.67 -8.00
N ALA A 121 4.11 -13.39 -8.09
CA ALA A 121 5.06 -12.88 -9.08
C ALA A 121 6.21 -12.17 -8.38
N THR A 122 7.41 -12.32 -8.95
CA THR A 122 8.64 -11.70 -8.47
C THR A 122 9.24 -10.80 -9.54
N ILE A 123 9.85 -9.72 -9.10
CA ILE A 123 10.58 -8.76 -9.92
C ILE A 123 11.99 -8.67 -9.34
N VAL A 124 13.01 -8.71 -10.19
CA VAL A 124 14.41 -8.57 -9.78
C VAL A 124 15.11 -7.58 -10.71
N ALA A 125 15.89 -6.69 -10.12
CA ALA A 125 16.76 -5.77 -10.84
C ALA A 125 18.02 -5.51 -10.01
N ARG A 126 19.15 -5.21 -10.66
CA ARG A 126 20.41 -4.96 -9.96
C ARG A 126 20.41 -3.58 -9.32
N ASP A 127 20.13 -2.55 -10.10
CA ASP A 127 20.27 -1.16 -9.68
C ASP A 127 19.03 -0.36 -10.07
N GLY A 128 18.71 0.64 -9.26
CA GLY A 128 17.64 1.59 -9.54
C GLY A 128 17.88 2.95 -8.88
N ALA A 129 17.21 3.95 -9.38
CA ALA A 129 17.24 5.30 -8.83
C ALA A 129 15.81 5.82 -8.70
N TYR A 130 15.45 6.28 -7.52
CA TYR A 130 14.18 6.93 -7.26
C TYR A 130 14.39 8.42 -7.07
N ASN A 131 13.72 9.22 -7.88
CA ASN A 131 13.68 10.67 -7.74
C ASN A 131 12.44 11.06 -6.93
N MET A 132 12.65 11.61 -5.73
CA MET A 132 11.60 11.95 -4.78
C MET A 132 10.75 13.16 -5.19
N GLU A 133 11.29 14.09 -6.01
CA GLU A 133 10.54 15.26 -6.48
C GLU A 133 9.62 14.91 -7.64
N THR A 134 10.14 14.15 -8.60
CA THR A 134 9.39 13.75 -9.78
C THR A 134 8.58 12.48 -9.59
N GLU A 135 8.81 11.76 -8.48
CA GLU A 135 8.23 10.44 -8.18
C GLU A 135 8.46 9.41 -9.29
N LYS A 136 9.65 9.46 -9.89
CA LYS A 136 10.04 8.52 -10.94
C LYS A 136 11.10 7.55 -10.47
N VAL A 137 10.93 6.29 -10.86
CA VAL A 137 11.92 5.23 -10.66
C VAL A 137 12.56 4.93 -12.00
N ALA A 138 13.88 4.93 -12.08
CA ALA A 138 14.65 4.52 -13.25
C ALA A 138 15.47 3.27 -12.91
N VAL A 139 15.40 2.26 -13.77
CA VAL A 139 16.17 1.03 -13.70
C VAL A 139 16.93 0.88 -15.01
N PRO A 140 18.19 1.32 -15.09
CA PRO A 140 18.95 1.36 -16.34
C PRO A 140 19.35 -0.05 -16.84
N GLY A 141 19.40 -1.02 -15.94
CA GLY A 141 19.74 -2.41 -16.26
C GLY A 141 18.53 -3.26 -16.65
N MET A 142 18.75 -4.56 -16.61
CA MET A 142 17.72 -5.56 -16.87
C MET A 142 16.79 -5.70 -15.68
N VAL A 143 15.49 -5.67 -15.93
CA VAL A 143 14.42 -6.01 -15.01
C VAL A 143 13.87 -7.38 -15.43
N GLN A 144 13.82 -8.31 -14.51
CA GLN A 144 13.28 -9.63 -14.72
C GLN A 144 12.01 -9.82 -13.91
N VAL A 145 10.94 -10.20 -14.58
CA VAL A 145 9.66 -10.54 -13.93
C VAL A 145 9.39 -12.02 -14.15
N ARG A 146 9.02 -12.71 -13.10
CA ARG A 146 8.68 -14.13 -13.10
C ARG A 146 7.39 -14.35 -12.31
N SER A 147 6.47 -15.10 -12.86
CA SER A 147 5.22 -15.47 -12.18
C SER A 147 5.12 -16.99 -12.04
N ALA A 148 4.40 -17.42 -11.01
CA ALA A 148 4.14 -18.84 -10.76
C ALA A 148 3.45 -19.54 -11.95
N ASN A 149 2.66 -18.81 -12.73
CA ASN A 149 1.97 -19.30 -13.92
C ASN A 149 2.87 -19.46 -15.15
N GLY A 150 4.20 -19.37 -15.00
CA GLY A 150 5.14 -19.49 -16.09
C GLY A 150 5.34 -18.21 -16.92
N TYR A 151 4.67 -17.10 -16.60
CA TYR A 151 4.92 -15.81 -17.25
C TYR A 151 6.34 -15.32 -16.94
N ARG A 152 7.04 -14.91 -17.97
CA ARG A 152 8.37 -14.33 -17.90
C ARG A 152 8.41 -13.06 -18.72
N LEU A 153 9.05 -12.04 -18.16
CA LEU A 153 9.31 -10.78 -18.86
C LEU A 153 10.70 -10.32 -18.48
N ASP A 154 11.53 -10.06 -19.45
CA ASP A 154 12.83 -9.44 -19.34
C ASP A 154 12.79 -8.13 -20.12
N ALA A 155 13.00 -7.01 -19.47
CA ALA A 155 13.00 -5.70 -20.07
C ALA A 155 14.22 -4.92 -19.59
N SER A 156 14.78 -4.07 -20.44
CA SER A 156 15.93 -3.25 -20.08
C SER A 156 15.59 -1.76 -20.18
N ASN A 157 16.31 -0.97 -19.40
CA ASN A 157 16.14 0.47 -19.34
C ASN A 157 14.67 0.87 -19.05
N VAL A 158 14.20 0.42 -17.91
CA VAL A 158 12.82 0.60 -17.46
C VAL A 158 12.70 1.88 -16.63
N ALA A 159 11.70 2.69 -16.94
CA ALA A 159 11.31 3.85 -16.14
C ALA A 159 9.83 3.73 -15.72
N VAL A 160 9.55 4.03 -14.47
CA VAL A 160 8.19 4.04 -13.89
C VAL A 160 7.90 5.45 -13.39
N ASP A 161 6.81 6.03 -13.84
CA ASP A 161 6.25 7.25 -13.30
C ASP A 161 5.12 6.87 -12.32
N LEU A 162 5.35 7.14 -11.03
CA LEU A 162 4.42 6.76 -9.97
C LEU A 162 3.20 7.67 -9.91
N LYS A 163 3.33 8.93 -10.39
CA LYS A 163 2.21 9.88 -10.45
C LYS A 163 1.20 9.49 -11.52
N THR A 164 1.70 9.21 -12.72
CA THR A 164 0.86 8.85 -13.87
C THR A 164 0.60 7.35 -13.95
N ARG A 165 1.26 6.56 -13.08
CA ARG A 165 1.18 5.09 -13.05
C ARG A 165 1.48 4.46 -14.41
N THR A 166 2.48 5.01 -15.09
CA THR A 166 2.94 4.51 -16.37
C THR A 166 4.34 3.93 -16.27
N LEU A 167 4.61 2.93 -17.10
CA LEU A 167 5.91 2.28 -17.21
C LEU A 167 6.36 2.31 -18.66
N THR A 168 7.64 2.58 -18.89
CA THR A 168 8.28 2.49 -20.19
C THR A 168 9.56 1.67 -20.09
N GLY A 169 9.86 0.88 -21.13
CA GLY A 169 11.12 0.16 -21.28
C GLY A 169 11.63 0.35 -22.70
N THR A 170 12.85 0.87 -22.84
CA THR A 170 13.41 1.28 -24.15
C THR A 170 14.61 0.43 -24.59
N GLY A 171 15.10 -0.49 -23.77
CA GLY A 171 16.29 -1.29 -24.03
C GLY A 171 15.98 -2.71 -24.54
N GLY A 172 14.82 -2.93 -25.14
CA GLY A 172 14.37 -4.25 -25.59
C GLY A 172 13.53 -4.96 -24.53
N VAL A 173 12.60 -5.77 -25.00
CA VAL A 173 11.74 -6.60 -24.19
C VAL A 173 11.59 -7.99 -24.79
N ASN A 174 11.66 -9.00 -23.95
CA ASN A 174 11.40 -10.40 -24.29
C ASN A 174 10.49 -10.99 -23.22
N GLY A 175 9.52 -11.77 -23.64
CA GLY A 175 8.61 -12.40 -22.71
C GLY A 175 8.09 -13.74 -23.19
N ALA A 176 7.64 -14.53 -22.24
CA ALA A 176 6.96 -15.80 -22.49
C ALA A 176 5.64 -15.81 -21.71
N LEU A 177 4.61 -16.28 -22.38
CA LEU A 177 3.28 -16.54 -21.87
C LEU A 177 3.00 -18.03 -22.07
N ASN A 178 1.97 -18.55 -21.42
CA ASN A 178 1.57 -19.95 -21.62
C ASN A 178 1.25 -20.26 -23.10
N ILE A 179 0.73 -19.28 -23.83
CA ILE A 179 0.34 -19.40 -25.23
C ILE A 179 1.48 -19.12 -26.22
N GLY A 180 2.65 -18.66 -25.78
CA GLY A 180 3.75 -18.35 -26.70
C GLY A 180 4.78 -17.38 -26.16
N GLN A 181 5.59 -16.85 -27.06
CA GLN A 181 6.66 -15.91 -26.74
C GLN A 181 6.49 -14.61 -27.52
N PHE A 182 6.91 -13.52 -26.93
CA PHE A 182 6.91 -12.21 -27.59
C PHE A 182 8.23 -11.47 -27.40
N SER A 183 8.53 -10.58 -28.33
CA SER A 183 9.67 -9.67 -28.25
C SER A 183 9.34 -8.35 -28.92
N ALA A 184 9.98 -7.27 -28.48
CA ALA A 184 9.88 -5.94 -29.08
C ALA A 184 11.12 -5.10 -28.71
N ASN A 185 11.30 -3.95 -29.38
CA ASN A 185 12.38 -3.02 -29.05
C ASN A 185 12.04 -2.19 -27.81
N ALA A 186 10.77 -1.90 -27.59
CA ALA A 186 10.30 -1.11 -26.47
C ALA A 186 8.94 -1.61 -25.96
N LEU A 187 8.63 -1.27 -24.72
CA LEU A 187 7.33 -1.48 -24.14
C LEU A 187 6.85 -0.20 -23.45
N SER A 188 5.55 0.02 -23.46
CA SER A 188 4.87 0.99 -22.61
C SER A 188 3.70 0.34 -21.93
N ALA A 189 3.45 0.69 -20.67
CA ALA A 189 2.33 0.15 -19.91
C ALA A 189 1.61 1.24 -19.14
N ASP A 190 0.28 1.18 -19.18
CA ASP A 190 -0.61 1.92 -18.30
C ASP A 190 -1.06 0.97 -17.20
N LEU A 191 -0.58 1.20 -15.98
CA LEU A 191 -0.79 0.28 -14.85
C LEU A 191 -2.23 0.36 -14.32
N ASP A 192 -2.91 1.49 -14.50
CA ASP A 192 -4.31 1.64 -14.09
C ASP A 192 -5.24 0.92 -15.05
N LYS A 193 -5.02 1.11 -16.36
CA LYS A 193 -5.81 0.46 -17.40
C LYS A 193 -5.37 -0.98 -17.67
N ARG A 194 -4.19 -1.40 -17.14
CA ARG A 194 -3.57 -2.72 -17.40
C ARG A 194 -3.35 -3.00 -18.87
N ILE A 195 -2.98 -1.97 -19.59
CA ILE A 195 -2.67 -2.06 -21.01
C ILE A 195 -1.17 -2.06 -21.15
N VAL A 196 -0.63 -3.07 -21.84
CA VAL A 196 0.76 -3.13 -22.26
C VAL A 196 0.81 -3.01 -23.78
N ARG A 197 1.65 -2.11 -24.27
CA ARG A 197 1.94 -1.91 -25.70
C ARG A 197 3.37 -2.29 -25.96
N LEU A 198 3.58 -3.03 -27.02
CA LEU A 198 4.89 -3.42 -27.51
C LEU A 198 5.17 -2.62 -28.81
N GLU A 199 6.32 -1.98 -28.86
CA GLU A 199 6.68 -1.07 -29.94
C GLU A 199 8.03 -1.45 -30.56
N GLY A 200 8.16 -1.26 -31.86
CA GLY A 200 9.35 -1.52 -32.62
C GLY A 200 9.67 -3.01 -32.76
N ASN A 201 9.60 -3.53 -34.00
CA ASN A 201 9.86 -4.95 -34.31
C ASN A 201 9.11 -5.95 -33.40
N ALA A 202 7.88 -5.61 -33.02
CA ALA A 202 7.08 -6.47 -32.18
C ALA A 202 6.80 -7.81 -32.89
N ARG A 203 7.13 -8.90 -32.22
CA ARG A 203 6.93 -10.26 -32.71
C ARG A 203 6.22 -11.07 -31.65
N LEU A 204 5.24 -11.84 -32.08
CA LEU A 204 4.53 -12.80 -31.23
C LEU A 204 4.57 -14.17 -31.92
N ARG A 205 5.08 -15.17 -31.24
CA ARG A 205 5.06 -16.56 -31.67
C ARG A 205 4.07 -17.32 -30.77
N ILE A 206 3.02 -17.82 -31.34
CA ILE A 206 1.99 -18.59 -30.63
C ILE A 206 2.27 -20.09 -30.82
N ASN A 207 2.19 -20.85 -29.74
CA ASN A 207 2.30 -22.31 -29.76
C ASN A 207 0.87 -22.89 -29.88
N GLN A 208 0.52 -23.40 -31.04
CA GLN A 208 -0.83 -23.90 -31.33
C GLN A 208 -1.26 -25.13 -30.51
N GLY A 209 -0.34 -25.81 -29.83
CA GLY A 209 -0.64 -26.96 -28.97
C GLY A 209 -0.92 -26.64 -27.50
N ALA A 210 -0.99 -25.36 -27.11
CA ALA A 210 -1.21 -24.95 -25.73
C ALA A 210 -2.68 -24.51 -25.44
N ILE A 211 -3.59 -24.78 -26.37
CA ILE A 211 -5.03 -24.45 -26.28
C ILE A 211 -5.83 -25.76 -26.29
N GLU A 212 -5.52 -26.67 -25.34
CA GLU A 212 -6.40 -27.77 -24.95
C GLU A 212 -6.74 -27.67 -23.47
#